data_4aaa6d3233bcc958433df2776093a83f
#
_entry.id   4aaa6d3233bcc958433df2776093a83f
#
_cell.length_a   1.000
_cell.length_b   1.000
_cell.length_c   1.000
_cell.angle_alpha   90.00
_cell.angle_beta   90.00
_cell.angle_gamma   90.00
#
_symmetry.space_group_name_H-M   'P 1'
#
loop_
_entity.id
_entity.type
_entity.pdbx_description
1 polymer ?
#
loop_
_entity_poly.entity_id
_entity_poly.type
_entity_poly.pdbx_seq_one_letter_code
_entity_poly.pdbx_strand_id
1 'polypeptide(L)'
;VPGGLAGLRRLIAIRVTTDLAGELRRAIAGQHGEPAVTALMQAYHSYAMTHPLRYAALPQAPLPGDEQLMDAATLLVGTIFEILADYGISDSEAVHAARSVRAIAHGFASLSIAGAFRLTEDLAETQDRLLTLLTDGLRNWPGAKSD
;
A
#
# COMPACT_ATOMS: atom_id res chain seq x y z
N VAL A 1 -3.01 9.38 -29.08
CA VAL A 1 -3.27 8.27 -28.15
C VAL A 1 -4.72 7.84 -28.33
N PRO A 2 -5.02 6.53 -28.53
CA PRO A 2 -6.39 6.06 -28.56
C PRO A 2 -7.14 6.45 -27.29
N GLY A 3 -8.34 7.01 -27.43
CA GLY A 3 -9.13 7.49 -26.29
C GLY A 3 -8.78 8.90 -25.81
N GLY A 4 -7.90 9.64 -26.49
CA GLY A 4 -7.53 11.01 -26.17
C GLY A 4 -7.02 11.17 -24.74
N LEU A 5 -7.48 12.21 -24.03
CA LEU A 5 -7.06 12.50 -22.65
C LEU A 5 -7.44 11.39 -21.66
N ALA A 6 -8.60 10.78 -21.83
CA ALA A 6 -9.03 9.65 -20.98
C ALA A 6 -8.11 8.43 -21.18
N GLY A 7 -7.74 8.12 -22.42
CA GLY A 7 -6.78 7.06 -22.73
C GLY A 7 -5.41 7.32 -22.14
N LEU A 8 -4.92 8.57 -22.21
CA LEU A 8 -3.65 8.95 -21.59
C LEU A 8 -3.68 8.79 -20.07
N ARG A 9 -4.73 9.28 -19.41
CA ARG A 9 -4.91 9.13 -17.96
C ARG A 9 -4.93 7.65 -17.54
N ARG A 10 -5.61 6.82 -18.33
CA ARG A 10 -5.65 5.37 -18.11
C ARG A 10 -4.25 4.75 -18.18
N LEU A 11 -3.46 5.07 -19.20
CA LEU A 11 -2.10 4.56 -19.35
C LEU A 11 -1.20 5.00 -18.21
N ILE A 12 -1.32 6.25 -17.77
CA ILE A 12 -0.60 6.77 -16.61
C ILE A 12 -1.00 5.99 -15.34
N ALA A 13 -2.28 5.77 -15.12
CA ALA A 13 -2.77 5.03 -13.96
C ALA A 13 -2.22 3.59 -13.92
N ILE A 14 -2.25 2.88 -15.04
CA ILE A 14 -1.66 1.54 -15.16
C ILE A 14 -0.16 1.59 -14.85
N ARG A 15 0.56 2.51 -15.45
CA ARG A 15 2.01 2.64 -15.27
C ARG A 15 2.36 2.92 -13.82
N VAL A 16 1.71 3.88 -13.19
CA VAL A 16 1.97 4.25 -11.79
C VAL A 16 1.65 3.09 -10.85
N THR A 17 0.53 2.42 -11.06
CA THR A 17 0.13 1.26 -10.24
C THR A 17 1.16 0.14 -10.36
N THR A 18 1.62 -0.15 -11.57
CA THR A 18 2.64 -1.18 -11.84
C THR A 18 3.99 -0.79 -11.23
N ASP A 19 4.39 0.47 -11.34
CA ASP A 19 5.65 0.96 -10.76
C ASP A 19 5.63 0.86 -9.23
N LEU A 20 4.54 1.28 -8.59
CA LEU A 20 4.38 1.16 -7.15
C LEU A 20 4.41 -0.31 -6.71
N ALA A 21 3.68 -1.18 -7.38
CA ALA A 21 3.70 -2.62 -7.09
C ALA A 21 5.13 -3.19 -7.18
N GLY A 22 5.90 -2.79 -8.18
CA GLY A 22 7.30 -3.18 -8.34
C GLY A 22 8.19 -2.69 -7.20
N GLU A 23 8.02 -1.43 -6.78
CA GLU A 23 8.76 -0.86 -5.63
C GLU A 23 8.48 -1.62 -4.33
N LEU A 24 7.20 -1.89 -4.05
CA LEU A 24 6.80 -2.62 -2.85
C LEU A 24 7.33 -4.06 -2.86
N ARG A 25 7.23 -4.74 -4.00
CA ARG A 25 7.72 -6.10 -4.15
C ARG A 25 9.23 -6.19 -3.93
N ARG A 26 10.00 -5.24 -4.47
CA ARG A 26 11.45 -5.18 -4.24
C ARG A 26 11.78 -4.92 -2.77
N ALA A 27 11.02 -4.06 -2.12
CA ALA A 27 11.24 -3.72 -0.71
C ALA A 27 11.03 -4.92 0.22
N ILE A 28 10.02 -5.76 -0.04
CA ILE A 28 9.72 -6.92 0.81
C ILE A 28 10.45 -8.20 0.41
N ALA A 29 11.22 -8.19 -0.69
CA ALA A 29 11.91 -9.38 -1.18
C ALA A 29 12.83 -9.96 -0.09
N GLY A 30 12.59 -11.24 0.25
CA GLY A 30 13.33 -11.93 1.32
C GLY A 30 12.98 -11.49 2.74
N GLN A 31 11.99 -10.62 2.91
CA GLN A 31 11.50 -10.18 4.21
C GLN A 31 10.21 -10.94 4.58
N HIS A 32 10.02 -11.19 5.87
CA HIS A 32 8.85 -11.88 6.41
C HIS A 32 8.38 -11.20 7.70
N GLY A 33 7.08 -11.32 8.01
CA GLY A 33 6.51 -10.80 9.24
C GLY A 33 6.69 -9.30 9.44
N GLU A 34 7.07 -8.89 10.63
CA GLU A 34 7.24 -7.48 10.99
C GLU A 34 8.26 -6.73 10.10
N PRO A 35 9.45 -7.26 9.78
CA PRO A 35 10.34 -6.63 8.82
C PRO A 35 9.71 -6.37 7.45
N ALA A 36 8.87 -7.28 6.96
CA ALA A 36 8.16 -7.11 5.69
C ALA A 36 7.12 -5.99 5.77
N VAL A 37 6.35 -5.92 6.85
CA VAL A 37 5.40 -4.81 7.09
C VAL A 37 6.13 -3.47 7.13
N THR A 38 7.23 -3.39 7.85
CA THR A 38 8.05 -2.18 7.95
C THR A 38 8.57 -1.76 6.59
N ALA A 39 9.15 -2.69 5.83
CA ALA A 39 9.66 -2.43 4.48
C ALA A 39 8.55 -1.96 3.53
N LEU A 40 7.39 -2.60 3.56
CA LEU A 40 6.22 -2.21 2.75
C LEU A 40 5.80 -0.78 3.04
N MET A 41 5.59 -0.46 4.31
CA MET A 41 5.08 0.84 4.73
C MET A 41 6.06 1.96 4.45
N GLN A 42 7.35 1.73 4.69
CA GLN A 42 8.42 2.69 4.38
C GLN A 42 8.54 2.92 2.87
N ALA A 43 8.51 1.87 2.06
CA ALA A 43 8.59 1.97 0.60
C ALA A 43 7.37 2.69 0.03
N TYR A 44 6.18 2.40 0.53
CA TYR A 44 4.94 3.07 0.13
C TYR A 44 5.00 4.57 0.40
N HIS A 45 5.34 4.96 1.62
CA HIS A 45 5.47 6.35 2.02
C HIS A 45 6.57 7.07 1.22
N SER A 46 7.73 6.45 1.08
CA SER A 46 8.85 7.00 0.30
C SER A 46 8.48 7.23 -1.16
N TYR A 47 7.78 6.29 -1.80
CA TYR A 47 7.30 6.47 -3.16
C TYR A 47 6.36 7.67 -3.29
N ALA A 48 5.40 7.80 -2.38
CA ALA A 48 4.45 8.91 -2.37
C ALA A 48 5.14 10.27 -2.18
N MET A 49 6.10 10.34 -1.26
CA MET A 49 6.86 11.57 -0.99
C MET A 49 7.84 11.94 -2.11
N THR A 50 8.46 10.95 -2.75
CA THR A 50 9.41 11.16 -3.84
C THR A 50 8.71 11.48 -5.17
N HIS A 51 7.53 10.90 -5.40
CA HIS A 51 6.75 11.02 -6.63
C HIS A 51 5.31 11.47 -6.38
N PRO A 52 5.09 12.64 -5.77
CA PRO A 52 3.74 13.06 -5.35
C PRO A 52 2.75 13.19 -6.51
N LEU A 53 3.20 13.62 -7.68
CA LEU A 53 2.34 13.73 -8.87
C LEU A 53 1.97 12.35 -9.44
N ARG A 54 2.90 11.40 -9.43
CA ARG A 54 2.60 10.01 -9.81
C ARG A 54 1.63 9.38 -8.82
N TYR A 55 1.88 9.60 -7.54
CA TYR A 55 1.01 9.10 -6.48
C TYR A 55 -0.42 9.67 -6.60
N ALA A 56 -0.56 10.97 -6.93
CA ALA A 56 -1.86 11.60 -7.20
C ALA A 56 -2.59 10.99 -8.41
N ALA A 57 -1.87 10.41 -9.36
CA ALA A 57 -2.43 9.73 -10.52
C ALA A 57 -2.83 8.27 -10.24
N LEU A 58 -2.53 7.75 -9.05
CA LEU A 58 -2.92 6.42 -8.62
C LEU A 58 -4.45 6.36 -8.47
N PRO A 59 -5.14 5.45 -9.16
CA PRO A 59 -6.60 5.37 -9.05
C PRO A 59 -7.02 4.89 -7.66
N GLN A 60 -8.05 5.50 -7.10
CA GLN A 60 -8.61 5.09 -5.81
C GLN A 60 -9.32 3.74 -5.92
N ALA A 61 -9.89 3.44 -7.08
CA ALA A 61 -10.45 2.13 -7.40
C ALA A 61 -10.24 1.84 -8.90
N PRO A 62 -10.03 0.56 -9.27
CA PRO A 62 -9.99 0.18 -10.68
C PRO A 62 -11.33 0.49 -11.36
N LEU A 63 -11.27 0.96 -12.61
CA LEU A 63 -12.47 1.14 -13.41
C LEU A 63 -13.04 -0.24 -13.78
N PRO A 64 -14.36 -0.47 -13.62
CA PRO A 64 -14.99 -1.72 -14.04
C PRO A 64 -14.72 -2.00 -15.52
N GLY A 65 -14.33 -3.25 -15.84
CA GLY A 65 -14.05 -3.69 -17.21
C GLY A 65 -12.66 -3.33 -17.76
N ASP A 66 -11.80 -2.67 -16.98
CA ASP A 66 -10.41 -2.42 -17.36
C ASP A 66 -9.50 -3.53 -16.80
N GLU A 67 -9.29 -4.57 -17.59
CA GLU A 67 -8.51 -5.75 -17.19
C GLU A 67 -7.06 -5.40 -16.86
N GLN A 68 -6.40 -4.54 -17.63
CA GLN A 68 -5.01 -4.16 -17.39
C GLN A 68 -4.84 -3.39 -16.08
N LEU A 69 -5.78 -2.51 -15.78
CA LEU A 69 -5.78 -1.77 -14.52
C LEU A 69 -6.10 -2.71 -13.34
N MET A 70 -7.02 -3.65 -13.53
CA MET A 70 -7.32 -4.69 -12.54
C MET A 70 -6.10 -5.58 -12.27
N ASP A 71 -5.37 -5.98 -13.30
CA ASP A 71 -4.14 -6.78 -13.16
C ASP A 71 -3.07 -6.02 -12.37
N ALA A 72 -2.85 -4.75 -12.70
CA ALA A 72 -1.91 -3.90 -11.97
C ALA A 72 -2.30 -3.73 -10.49
N ALA A 73 -3.59 -3.51 -10.22
CA ALA A 73 -4.12 -3.41 -8.86
C ALA A 73 -3.98 -4.74 -8.10
N THR A 74 -4.18 -5.87 -8.76
CA THR A 74 -4.00 -7.21 -8.19
C THR A 74 -2.55 -7.46 -7.79
N LEU A 75 -1.58 -7.04 -8.61
CA LEU A 75 -0.17 -7.12 -8.25
C LEU A 75 0.15 -6.30 -7.00
N LEU A 76 -0.40 -5.09 -6.92
CA LEU A 76 -0.19 -4.21 -5.77
C LEU A 76 -0.77 -4.80 -4.47
N VAL A 77 -2.02 -5.27 -4.51
CA VAL A 77 -2.69 -5.87 -3.36
C VAL A 77 -2.09 -7.23 -3.00
N GLY A 78 -1.64 -7.99 -3.99
CA GLY A 78 -0.98 -9.29 -3.81
C GLY A 78 0.24 -9.22 -2.89
N THR A 79 0.98 -8.11 -2.94
CA THR A 79 2.11 -7.85 -2.03
C THR A 79 1.67 -7.79 -0.57
N ILE A 80 0.51 -7.20 -0.31
CA ILE A 80 -0.08 -7.13 1.05
C ILE A 80 -0.52 -8.52 1.49
N PHE A 81 -1.22 -9.27 0.65
CA PHE A 81 -1.68 -10.64 0.98
C PHE A 81 -0.51 -11.58 1.29
N GLU A 82 0.60 -11.44 0.60
CA GLU A 82 1.82 -12.22 0.88
C GLU A 82 2.32 -12.00 2.31
N ILE A 83 2.37 -10.75 2.76
CA ILE A 83 2.74 -10.42 4.15
C ILE A 83 1.71 -10.94 5.16
N LEU A 84 0.42 -10.82 4.86
CA LEU A 84 -0.65 -11.27 5.76
C LEU A 84 -0.59 -12.78 6.01
N ALA A 85 -0.14 -13.56 5.02
CA ALA A 85 0.05 -15.00 5.17
C ALA A 85 1.06 -15.34 6.28
N ASP A 86 2.10 -14.52 6.48
CA ASP A 86 3.08 -14.70 7.56
C ASP A 86 2.46 -14.54 8.95
N TYR A 87 1.33 -13.83 9.04
CA TYR A 87 0.57 -13.65 10.29
C TYR A 87 -0.57 -14.67 10.46
N GLY A 88 -0.65 -15.68 9.58
CA GLY A 88 -1.74 -16.64 9.60
C GLY A 88 -3.10 -16.06 9.23
N ILE A 89 -3.13 -14.92 8.57
CA ILE A 89 -4.36 -14.21 8.16
C ILE A 89 -4.69 -14.62 6.72
N SER A 90 -5.85 -15.25 6.53
CA SER A 90 -6.27 -15.79 5.24
C SER A 90 -7.75 -15.52 4.95
N ASP A 91 -8.18 -15.87 3.74
CA ASP A 91 -9.58 -15.84 3.31
C ASP A 91 -10.23 -14.45 3.49
N SER A 92 -11.43 -14.40 4.07
CA SER A 92 -12.14 -13.13 4.28
C SER A 92 -11.44 -12.20 5.26
N GLU A 93 -10.73 -12.72 6.26
CA GLU A 93 -9.96 -11.92 7.19
C GLU A 93 -8.76 -11.25 6.51
N ALA A 94 -8.13 -11.89 5.54
CA ALA A 94 -7.08 -11.27 4.74
C ALA A 94 -7.60 -10.05 3.95
N VAL A 95 -8.84 -10.09 3.46
CA VAL A 95 -9.47 -8.95 2.79
C VAL A 95 -9.65 -7.78 3.75
N HIS A 96 -10.15 -8.03 4.97
CA HIS A 96 -10.32 -6.99 5.98
C HIS A 96 -8.97 -6.41 6.42
N ALA A 97 -7.98 -7.26 6.65
CA ALA A 97 -6.64 -6.82 7.02
C ALA A 97 -5.96 -6.02 5.90
N ALA A 98 -6.07 -6.46 4.63
CA ALA A 98 -5.51 -5.75 3.48
C ALA A 98 -6.13 -4.36 3.30
N ARG A 99 -7.45 -4.24 3.50
CA ARG A 99 -8.15 -2.95 3.49
C ARG A 99 -7.62 -2.02 4.58
N SER A 100 -7.38 -2.55 5.77
CA SER A 100 -6.83 -1.80 6.90
C SER A 100 -5.40 -1.33 6.63
N VAL A 101 -4.52 -2.20 6.15
CA VAL A 101 -3.15 -1.85 5.77
C VAL A 101 -3.14 -0.77 4.70
N ARG A 102 -3.98 -0.92 3.66
CA ARG A 102 -4.10 0.06 2.59
C ARG A 102 -4.59 1.42 3.09
N ALA A 103 -5.59 1.44 3.96
CA ALA A 103 -6.14 2.66 4.53
C ALA A 103 -5.09 3.42 5.36
N ILE A 104 -4.31 2.71 6.16
CA ILE A 104 -3.23 3.27 6.96
C ILE A 104 -2.12 3.82 6.06
N ALA A 105 -1.64 3.04 5.08
CA ALA A 105 -0.58 3.46 4.17
C ALA A 105 -0.99 4.70 3.36
N HIS A 106 -2.18 4.68 2.78
CA HIS A 106 -2.70 5.79 1.99
C HIS A 106 -2.97 7.03 2.85
N GLY A 107 -3.57 6.87 4.02
CA GLY A 107 -3.86 7.98 4.92
C GLY A 107 -2.60 8.68 5.39
N PHE A 108 -1.60 7.94 5.83
CA PHE A 108 -0.32 8.50 6.25
C PHE A 108 0.40 9.22 5.10
N ALA A 109 0.46 8.60 3.92
CA ALA A 109 1.09 9.19 2.74
C ALA A 109 0.36 10.47 2.29
N SER A 110 -0.96 10.43 2.19
CA SER A 110 -1.77 11.58 1.75
C SER A 110 -1.66 12.77 2.70
N LEU A 111 -1.71 12.52 4.00
CA LEU A 111 -1.54 13.56 5.02
C LEU A 111 -0.13 14.15 5.00
N SER A 112 0.89 13.31 4.79
CA SER A 112 2.28 13.76 4.65
C SER A 112 2.47 14.67 3.45
N ILE A 113 1.95 14.29 2.28
CA ILE A 113 2.04 15.09 1.04
C ILE A 113 1.31 16.43 1.21
N ALA A 114 0.15 16.41 1.84
CA ALA A 114 -0.65 17.62 2.08
C ALA A 114 -0.01 18.57 3.13
N GLY A 115 1.06 18.17 3.80
CA GLY A 115 1.67 18.94 4.89
C GLY A 115 0.73 19.07 6.10
N ALA A 116 -0.12 18.07 6.34
CA ALA A 116 -1.13 18.10 7.39
C ALA A 116 -0.56 17.84 8.80
N PHE A 117 0.62 17.26 8.90
CA PHE A 117 1.31 17.03 10.17
C PHE A 117 2.10 18.29 10.57
N ARG A 118 1.42 19.25 11.17
CA ARG A 118 1.96 20.59 11.44
C ARG A 118 2.45 20.81 12.86
N LEU A 119 2.18 19.87 13.76
CA LEU A 119 2.73 19.90 15.12
C LEU A 119 4.22 19.58 15.09
N THR A 120 4.92 19.92 16.16
CA THR A 120 6.39 19.93 16.20
C THR A 120 7.03 18.55 16.38
N GLU A 121 6.23 17.54 16.69
CA GLU A 121 6.69 16.18 16.88
C GLU A 121 7.31 15.61 15.59
N ASP A 122 8.34 14.80 15.74
CA ASP A 122 9.04 14.19 14.61
C ASP A 122 8.15 13.21 13.88
N LEU A 123 7.98 13.42 12.57
CA LEU A 123 7.16 12.57 11.72
C LEU A 123 7.72 11.14 11.60
N ALA A 124 9.04 10.97 11.63
CA ALA A 124 9.66 9.65 11.63
C ALA A 124 9.28 8.86 12.89
N GLU A 125 9.24 9.52 14.04
CA GLU A 125 8.77 8.90 15.27
C GLU A 125 7.29 8.53 15.22
N THR A 126 6.46 9.38 14.61
CA THR A 126 5.05 9.06 14.35
C THR A 126 4.92 7.82 13.47
N GLN A 127 5.73 7.70 12.42
CA GLN A 127 5.75 6.52 11.56
C GLN A 127 6.12 5.25 12.33
N ASP A 128 7.11 5.32 13.21
CA ASP A 128 7.50 4.19 14.06
C ASP A 128 6.36 3.74 14.99
N ARG A 129 5.64 4.69 15.59
CA ARG A 129 4.45 4.40 16.40
C ARG A 129 3.34 3.75 15.57
N LEU A 130 3.12 4.25 14.35
CA LEU A 130 2.14 3.70 13.43
C LEU A 130 2.48 2.26 13.03
N LEU A 131 3.75 1.99 12.76
CA LEU A 131 4.24 0.63 12.47
C LEU A 131 4.01 -0.32 13.65
N THR A 132 4.25 0.13 14.88
CA THR A 132 3.98 -0.64 16.08
C THR A 132 2.49 -0.96 16.19
N LEU A 133 1.62 0.03 16.02
CA LEU A 133 0.16 -0.20 16.03
C LEU A 133 -0.27 -1.22 14.99
N LEU A 134 0.26 -1.12 13.78
CA LEU A 134 -0.08 -2.02 12.69
C LEU A 134 0.42 -3.44 12.94
N THR A 135 1.67 -3.62 13.32
CA THR A 135 2.26 -4.95 13.55
C THR A 135 1.63 -5.64 14.76
N ASP A 136 1.35 -4.91 15.84
CA ASP A 136 0.63 -5.45 16.99
C ASP A 136 -0.81 -5.83 16.63
N GLY A 137 -1.49 -5.00 15.83
CA GLY A 137 -2.81 -5.30 15.32
C GLY A 137 -2.85 -6.54 14.44
N LEU A 138 -1.88 -6.72 13.56
CA LEU A 138 -1.77 -7.91 12.71
C LEU A 138 -1.45 -9.17 13.52
N ARG A 139 -0.56 -9.06 14.50
CA ARG A 139 -0.19 -10.18 15.39
C ARG A 139 -1.37 -10.69 16.21
N ASN A 140 -2.29 -9.81 16.57
CA ASN A 140 -3.50 -10.09 17.34
C ASN A 140 -4.77 -10.08 16.49
N TRP A 141 -4.65 -10.29 15.18
CA TRP A 141 -5.81 -10.20 14.28
C TRP A 141 -6.87 -11.25 14.59
N PRO A 142 -8.18 -10.87 14.64
CA PRO A 142 -9.27 -11.83 14.88
C PRO A 142 -9.27 -12.92 13.80
N GLY A 143 -9.35 -14.19 14.24
CA GLY A 143 -9.40 -15.32 13.32
C GLY A 143 -8.06 -15.70 12.66
N ALA A 144 -6.95 -15.07 13.05
CA ALA A 144 -5.63 -15.52 12.63
C ALA A 144 -5.37 -16.95 13.14
N LYS A 145 -4.85 -17.82 12.27
CA LYS A 145 -4.49 -19.17 12.64
C LYS A 145 -3.14 -19.13 13.35
N SER A 146 -3.13 -19.64 14.60
CA SER A 146 -1.86 -19.90 15.31
C SER A 146 -1.28 -21.21 14.76
N ASP A 147 0.00 -21.20 14.43
CA ASP A 147 0.76 -22.43 14.17
C ASP A 147 0.91 -23.27 15.43
#